data_68d1a8df02e22cbb5a222af433e3dca0
#
_entry.id   68d1a8df02e22cbb5a222af433e3dca0
#
_cell.length_a   1.000
_cell.length_b   1.000
_cell.length_c   1.000
_cell.angle_alpha   90.00
_cell.angle_beta   90.00
_cell.angle_gamma   90.00
#
_symmetry.space_group_name_H-M   'P 1'
#
loop_
_entity.id
_entity.type
_entity.pdbx_description
1 polymer ?
#
loop_
_entity_poly.entity_id
_entity_poly.type
_entity_poly.pdbx_seq_one_letter_code
_entity_poly.pdbx_strand_id
1 'polypeptide(L)'
;MAAPFLQKDLGLSDAQMGMVFSAFTLAYAVFEIPAGWMADRFGPRLMLTRVVVWWSVMTAVTGVAWGFVSLLVVRFLFGAGEAGVFPGLSRVYARWLPGTWRGNAFGLAVMTGLIGGAITQKLTAEILARTDGNWRLVFGVYSLAGLVWGAVWYWWFRDEPSQHGKVNEGELRLIGTGEPEMQGAVPWRSVFTNRAMILLCGMYFGVIYGWYFFLTWMPKYLLKTRGFDLKSAGWFAMLPLICMAVGVAGAGWASDGLVRRVGRKWGRRIPGLVGLPIAAVLVWMASSTLDARAAAFLLAAGAGFATFGVAPGWAACLEIGGAHAGVVTGTMNTFGNLGGTAMPLVAGLCLKWWNSWDVPLMTVAFFYLFSAVCWLGIDATDRIGSGEDEVVVGRSEGAR
;
A
#
# COMPACT_ATOMS: atom_id res chain seq x y z
N MET A 1 -6.02 -8.36 -13.93
CA MET A 1 -6.76 -9.13 -14.98
C MET A 1 -6.12 -9.00 -16.40
N ALA A 2 -5.69 -7.82 -16.85
CA ALA A 2 -5.10 -7.65 -18.19
C ALA A 2 -3.72 -8.33 -18.40
N ALA A 3 -2.94 -8.54 -17.32
CA ALA A 3 -1.57 -9.04 -17.39
C ALA A 3 -1.37 -10.36 -18.18
N PRO A 4 -2.20 -11.41 -18.02
CA PRO A 4 -2.04 -12.65 -18.81
C PRO A 4 -2.22 -12.46 -20.30
N PHE A 5 -3.11 -11.55 -20.72
CA PHE A 5 -3.35 -11.23 -22.14
C PHE A 5 -2.19 -10.44 -22.74
N LEU A 6 -1.72 -9.43 -22.02
CA LEU A 6 -0.54 -8.64 -22.38
C LEU A 6 0.71 -9.52 -22.45
N GLN A 7 0.92 -10.40 -21.47
CA GLN A 7 2.05 -11.33 -21.45
C GLN A 7 2.06 -12.26 -22.68
N LYS A 8 0.89 -12.79 -23.05
CA LYS A 8 0.74 -13.65 -24.22
C LYS A 8 0.98 -12.87 -25.52
N ASP A 9 0.42 -11.68 -25.66
CA ASP A 9 0.50 -10.85 -26.88
C ASP A 9 1.94 -10.36 -27.13
N LEU A 10 2.67 -9.98 -26.08
CA LEU A 10 4.05 -9.51 -26.16
C LEU A 10 5.11 -10.61 -26.03
N GLY A 11 4.72 -11.88 -25.93
CA GLY A 11 5.64 -13.02 -25.83
C GLY A 11 6.54 -13.01 -24.60
N LEU A 12 6.06 -12.49 -23.45
CA LEU A 12 6.88 -12.31 -22.25
C LEU A 12 6.92 -13.59 -21.41
N SER A 13 8.11 -13.93 -20.89
CA SER A 13 8.28 -14.96 -19.88
C SER A 13 7.74 -14.50 -18.51
N ASP A 14 7.51 -15.45 -17.59
CA ASP A 14 7.06 -15.13 -16.22
C ASP A 14 8.10 -14.32 -15.45
N ALA A 15 9.39 -14.62 -15.64
CA ALA A 15 10.46 -13.84 -15.06
C ALA A 15 10.45 -12.38 -15.57
N GLN A 16 10.28 -12.17 -16.87
CA GLN A 16 10.16 -10.83 -17.45
C GLN A 16 8.91 -10.09 -16.91
N MET A 17 7.78 -10.79 -16.79
CA MET A 17 6.57 -10.20 -16.23
C MET A 17 6.74 -9.83 -14.74
N GLY A 18 7.44 -10.66 -13.97
CA GLY A 18 7.85 -10.35 -12.60
C GLY A 18 8.71 -9.08 -12.52
N MET A 19 9.72 -8.94 -13.40
CA MET A 19 10.55 -7.72 -13.49
C MET A 19 9.73 -6.48 -13.82
N VAL A 20 8.76 -6.59 -14.73
CA VAL A 20 7.86 -5.50 -15.12
C VAL A 20 7.01 -5.01 -13.94
N PHE A 21 6.47 -5.94 -13.14
CA PHE A 21 5.74 -5.58 -11.91
C PHE A 21 6.66 -4.94 -10.87
N SER A 22 7.85 -5.51 -10.67
CA SER A 22 8.83 -5.03 -9.70
C SER A 22 9.40 -3.67 -10.06
N ALA A 23 9.55 -3.34 -11.35
CA ALA A 23 10.03 -2.04 -11.80
C ALA A 23 9.15 -0.88 -11.33
N PHE A 24 7.83 -1.09 -11.30
CA PHE A 24 6.87 -0.12 -10.79
C PHE A 24 7.10 0.17 -9.30
N THR A 25 7.11 -0.87 -8.48
CA THR A 25 7.23 -0.74 -7.01
C THR A 25 8.59 -0.25 -6.57
N LEU A 26 9.66 -0.65 -7.28
CA LEU A 26 11.00 -0.16 -7.05
C LEU A 26 11.09 1.36 -7.32
N ALA A 27 10.58 1.80 -8.47
CA ALA A 27 10.54 3.21 -8.81
C ALA A 27 9.70 3.99 -7.79
N TYR A 28 8.53 3.47 -7.41
CA TYR A 28 7.69 4.07 -6.38
C TYR A 28 8.48 4.28 -5.07
N ALA A 29 9.17 3.25 -4.57
CA ALA A 29 9.97 3.33 -3.35
C ALA A 29 11.09 4.39 -3.43
N VAL A 30 11.81 4.43 -4.55
CA VAL A 30 12.94 5.37 -4.76
C VAL A 30 12.46 6.82 -4.85
N PHE A 31 11.34 7.05 -5.53
CA PHE A 31 10.83 8.40 -5.78
C PHE A 31 9.87 8.92 -4.71
N GLU A 32 9.51 8.14 -3.69
CA GLU A 32 8.57 8.54 -2.64
C GLU A 32 9.10 9.73 -1.83
N ILE A 33 10.38 9.75 -1.44
CA ILE A 33 11.01 10.86 -0.71
C ILE A 33 11.09 12.14 -1.56
N PRO A 34 11.60 12.12 -2.80
CA PRO A 34 11.55 13.28 -3.70
C PRO A 34 10.13 13.81 -3.94
N ALA A 35 9.17 12.93 -4.07
CA ALA A 35 7.77 13.29 -4.28
C ALA A 35 7.14 13.94 -3.03
N GLY A 36 7.52 13.51 -1.83
CA GLY A 36 7.16 14.15 -0.56
C GLY A 36 7.66 15.60 -0.51
N TRP A 37 8.94 15.83 -0.82
CA TRP A 37 9.51 17.18 -0.90
C TRP A 37 8.77 18.06 -1.94
N MET A 38 8.40 17.48 -3.08
CA MET A 38 7.61 18.23 -4.08
C MET A 38 6.22 18.60 -3.55
N ALA A 39 5.55 17.72 -2.79
CA ALA A 39 4.25 18.00 -2.19
C ALA A 39 4.33 19.17 -1.19
N ASP A 40 5.44 19.26 -0.45
CA ASP A 40 5.70 20.36 0.48
C ASP A 40 5.89 21.70 -0.24
N ARG A 41 6.64 21.68 -1.34
CA ARG A 41 7.03 22.89 -2.06
C ARG A 41 5.93 23.46 -2.98
N PHE A 42 5.20 22.61 -3.70
CA PHE A 42 4.26 23.00 -4.74
C PHE A 42 2.79 22.94 -4.31
N GLY A 43 2.51 22.47 -3.12
CA GLY A 43 1.16 22.27 -2.60
C GLY A 43 0.47 21.01 -3.14
N PRO A 44 -0.52 20.49 -2.38
CA PRO A 44 -1.19 19.24 -2.71
C PRO A 44 -2.06 19.31 -3.98
N ARG A 45 -2.62 20.46 -4.33
CA ARG A 45 -3.44 20.61 -5.54
C ARG A 45 -2.65 20.27 -6.79
N LEU A 46 -1.52 20.96 -7.00
CA LEU A 46 -0.68 20.75 -8.18
C LEU A 46 -0.01 19.39 -8.15
N MET A 47 0.48 18.97 -6.96
CA MET A 47 1.17 17.71 -6.79
C MET A 47 0.28 16.51 -7.14
N LEU A 48 -0.93 16.43 -6.59
CA LEU A 48 -1.86 15.32 -6.87
C LEU A 48 -2.39 15.39 -8.31
N THR A 49 -2.62 16.59 -8.88
CA THR A 49 -2.96 16.72 -10.30
C THR A 49 -1.85 16.13 -11.17
N ARG A 50 -0.57 16.49 -10.91
CA ARG A 50 0.58 15.93 -11.63
C ARG A 50 0.59 14.41 -11.53
N VAL A 51 0.40 13.85 -10.33
CA VAL A 51 0.39 12.42 -10.10
C VAL A 51 -0.70 11.75 -10.93
N VAL A 52 -1.94 12.24 -10.87
CA VAL A 52 -3.08 11.66 -11.59
C VAL A 52 -2.91 11.76 -13.10
N VAL A 53 -2.48 12.91 -13.62
CA VAL A 53 -2.22 13.08 -15.05
C VAL A 53 -1.09 12.17 -15.51
N TRP A 54 0.00 12.10 -14.74
CA TRP A 54 1.15 11.26 -15.07
C TRP A 54 0.77 9.77 -15.15
N TRP A 55 0.11 9.23 -14.11
CA TRP A 55 -0.28 7.82 -14.14
C TRP A 55 -1.27 7.53 -15.27
N SER A 56 -2.17 8.47 -15.57
CA SER A 56 -3.13 8.32 -16.67
C SER A 56 -2.41 8.26 -18.02
N VAL A 57 -1.43 9.14 -18.24
CA VAL A 57 -0.59 9.11 -19.45
C VAL A 57 0.21 7.81 -19.51
N MET A 58 0.85 7.39 -18.42
CA MET A 58 1.60 6.12 -18.39
C MET A 58 0.70 4.90 -18.55
N THR A 59 -0.56 4.98 -18.12
CA THR A 59 -1.59 3.97 -18.40
C THR A 59 -1.86 3.88 -19.91
N ALA A 60 -2.07 5.01 -20.58
CA ALA A 60 -2.23 5.03 -22.04
C ALA A 60 -0.99 4.48 -22.76
N VAL A 61 0.19 4.94 -22.36
CA VAL A 61 1.47 4.49 -22.95
C VAL A 61 1.70 2.98 -22.71
N THR A 62 1.22 2.42 -21.60
CA THR A 62 1.20 0.96 -21.42
C THR A 62 0.39 0.27 -22.52
N GLY A 63 -0.74 0.85 -22.94
CA GLY A 63 -1.58 0.31 -24.01
C GLY A 63 -0.92 0.25 -25.39
N VAL A 64 0.15 1.01 -25.60
CA VAL A 64 0.92 1.01 -26.86
C VAL A 64 2.29 0.32 -26.75
N ALA A 65 2.57 -0.36 -25.62
CA ALA A 65 3.81 -1.10 -25.45
C ALA A 65 3.95 -2.23 -26.49
N TRP A 66 5.18 -2.45 -26.96
CA TRP A 66 5.49 -3.40 -28.05
C TRP A 66 6.46 -4.53 -27.66
N GLY A 67 6.91 -4.59 -26.40
CA GLY A 67 7.79 -5.64 -25.93
C GLY A 67 8.27 -5.40 -24.49
N PHE A 68 9.15 -6.28 -24.02
CA PHE A 68 9.66 -6.28 -22.65
C PHE A 68 10.27 -4.94 -22.22
N VAL A 69 11.21 -4.40 -23.00
CA VAL A 69 11.93 -3.19 -22.64
C VAL A 69 11.01 -1.98 -22.56
N SER A 70 10.12 -1.80 -23.56
CA SER A 70 9.15 -0.70 -23.56
C SER A 70 8.24 -0.76 -22.34
N LEU A 71 7.73 -1.94 -22.01
CA LEU A 71 6.86 -2.14 -20.86
C LEU A 71 7.59 -1.93 -19.53
N LEU A 72 8.84 -2.39 -19.42
CA LEU A 72 9.68 -2.19 -18.24
C LEU A 72 9.93 -0.70 -17.95
N VAL A 73 10.32 0.06 -18.99
CA VAL A 73 10.55 1.50 -18.88
C VAL A 73 9.27 2.23 -18.51
N VAL A 74 8.17 1.93 -19.19
CA VAL A 74 6.86 2.55 -18.90
C VAL A 74 6.43 2.28 -17.47
N ARG A 75 6.60 1.06 -16.96
CA ARG A 75 6.25 0.71 -15.58
C ARG A 75 7.14 1.38 -14.55
N PHE A 76 8.43 1.52 -14.85
CA PHE A 76 9.35 2.29 -13.99
C PHE A 76 8.92 3.77 -13.92
N LEU A 77 8.70 4.40 -15.08
CA LEU A 77 8.24 5.80 -15.14
C LEU A 77 6.86 5.98 -14.48
N PHE A 78 5.98 4.98 -14.62
CA PHE A 78 4.67 4.97 -13.95
C PHE A 78 4.86 5.04 -12.43
N GLY A 79 5.65 4.13 -11.85
CA GLY A 79 5.92 4.10 -10.40
C GLY A 79 6.57 5.39 -9.90
N ALA A 80 7.55 5.93 -10.63
CA ALA A 80 8.22 7.19 -10.30
C ALA A 80 7.23 8.37 -10.23
N GLY A 81 6.26 8.42 -11.14
CA GLY A 81 5.26 9.48 -11.17
C GLY A 81 4.15 9.33 -10.14
N GLU A 82 3.80 8.10 -9.77
CA GLU A 82 2.74 7.80 -8.79
C GLU A 82 3.21 7.97 -7.33
N ALA A 83 4.48 7.91 -7.05
CA ALA A 83 5.07 7.92 -5.71
C ALA A 83 4.63 9.07 -4.78
N GLY A 84 4.04 10.14 -5.32
CA GLY A 84 3.58 11.30 -4.54
C GLY A 84 2.17 11.22 -3.97
N VAL A 85 1.43 10.11 -4.16
CA VAL A 85 0.02 10.01 -3.72
C VAL A 85 -0.11 10.16 -2.22
N PHE A 86 0.56 9.32 -1.44
CA PHE A 86 0.42 9.33 0.02
C PHE A 86 0.99 10.59 0.69
N PRO A 87 2.17 11.11 0.32
CA PRO A 87 2.62 12.41 0.78
C PRO A 87 1.64 13.54 0.43
N GLY A 88 1.11 13.55 -0.79
CA GLY A 88 0.11 14.54 -1.22
C GLY A 88 -1.18 14.46 -0.40
N LEU A 89 -1.72 13.25 -0.17
CA LEU A 89 -2.91 13.05 0.67
C LEU A 89 -2.68 13.47 2.12
N SER A 90 -1.50 13.17 2.68
CA SER A 90 -1.14 13.61 4.03
C SER A 90 -1.20 15.13 4.17
N ARG A 91 -0.73 15.87 3.14
CA ARG A 91 -0.81 17.34 3.10
C ARG A 91 -2.25 17.84 2.95
N VAL A 92 -3.08 17.20 2.12
CA VAL A 92 -4.51 17.49 2.06
C VAL A 92 -5.16 17.37 3.43
N TYR A 93 -4.93 16.25 4.11
CA TYR A 93 -5.56 15.99 5.41
C TYR A 93 -5.05 16.93 6.50
N ALA A 94 -3.77 17.28 6.45
CA ALA A 94 -3.18 18.23 7.40
C ALA A 94 -3.81 19.63 7.29
N ARG A 95 -4.17 20.07 6.08
CA ARG A 95 -4.73 21.41 5.79
C ARG A 95 -6.25 21.46 5.86
N TRP A 96 -6.95 20.37 5.52
CA TRP A 96 -8.40 20.36 5.36
C TRP A 96 -9.17 19.69 6.48
N LEU A 97 -8.48 18.96 7.38
CA LEU A 97 -9.13 18.19 8.44
C LEU A 97 -8.61 18.52 9.83
N PRO A 98 -9.50 18.59 10.83
CA PRO A 98 -9.09 18.63 12.23
C PRO A 98 -8.17 17.46 12.56
N GLY A 99 -7.20 17.65 13.43
CA GLY A 99 -6.20 16.64 13.80
C GLY A 99 -6.80 15.29 14.21
N THR A 100 -7.93 15.30 14.91
CA THR A 100 -8.66 14.09 15.35
C THR A 100 -9.27 13.25 14.22
N TRP A 101 -9.46 13.83 13.02
CA TRP A 101 -10.10 13.16 11.88
C TRP A 101 -9.11 12.62 10.85
N ARG A 102 -7.84 13.07 10.90
CA ARG A 102 -6.82 12.76 9.88
C ARG A 102 -6.56 11.26 9.74
N GLY A 103 -6.48 10.54 10.87
CA GLY A 103 -6.29 9.09 10.87
C GLY A 103 -7.45 8.32 10.23
N ASN A 104 -8.69 8.72 10.53
CA ASN A 104 -9.88 8.12 9.93
C ASN A 104 -9.95 8.37 8.42
N ALA A 105 -9.60 9.60 7.99
CA ALA A 105 -9.57 9.95 6.57
C ALA A 105 -8.51 9.14 5.81
N PHE A 106 -7.35 8.93 6.42
CA PHE A 106 -6.30 8.09 5.82
C PHE A 106 -6.75 6.62 5.70
N GLY A 107 -7.35 6.08 6.74
CA GLY A 107 -7.94 4.73 6.72
C GLY A 107 -9.01 4.57 5.65
N LEU A 108 -9.89 5.59 5.50
CA LEU A 108 -10.93 5.61 4.47
C LEU A 108 -10.32 5.68 3.06
N ALA A 109 -9.23 6.44 2.85
CA ALA A 109 -8.53 6.49 1.56
C ALA A 109 -7.93 5.13 1.18
N VAL A 110 -7.28 4.43 2.11
CA VAL A 110 -6.76 3.08 1.87
C VAL A 110 -7.90 2.11 1.53
N MET A 111 -8.98 2.14 2.31
CA MET A 111 -10.15 1.27 2.10
C MET A 111 -10.80 1.52 0.73
N THR A 112 -11.01 2.78 0.35
CA THR A 112 -11.60 3.13 -0.95
C THR A 112 -10.68 2.76 -2.11
N GLY A 113 -9.36 2.88 -1.93
CA GLY A 113 -8.37 2.39 -2.89
C GLY A 113 -8.47 0.89 -3.14
N LEU A 114 -8.63 0.09 -2.06
CA LEU A 114 -8.84 -1.37 -2.16
C LEU A 114 -10.15 -1.73 -2.86
N ILE A 115 -11.25 -1.04 -2.53
CA ILE A 115 -12.55 -1.24 -3.17
C ILE A 115 -12.47 -0.87 -4.66
N GLY A 116 -11.82 0.25 -5.00
CA GLY A 116 -11.56 0.65 -6.38
C GLY A 116 -10.75 -0.40 -7.14
N GLY A 117 -9.70 -0.93 -6.52
CA GLY A 117 -8.92 -2.04 -7.05
C GLY A 117 -9.76 -3.31 -7.29
N ALA A 118 -10.63 -3.65 -6.33
CA ALA A 118 -11.55 -4.78 -6.44
C ALA A 118 -12.51 -4.64 -7.65
N ILE A 119 -13.17 -3.49 -7.76
CA ILE A 119 -14.06 -3.17 -8.88
C ILE A 119 -13.31 -3.25 -10.21
N THR A 120 -12.09 -2.73 -10.26
CA THR A 120 -11.21 -2.75 -11.44
C THR A 120 -10.92 -4.16 -11.90
N GLN A 121 -10.69 -5.13 -11.00
CA GLN A 121 -10.45 -6.53 -11.40
C GLN A 121 -11.64 -7.10 -12.19
N LYS A 122 -12.86 -6.91 -11.68
CA LYS A 122 -14.09 -7.38 -12.34
C LYS A 122 -14.36 -6.62 -13.63
N LEU A 123 -14.28 -5.29 -13.61
CA LEU A 123 -14.54 -4.45 -14.77
C LEU A 123 -13.57 -4.77 -15.91
N THR A 124 -12.30 -4.97 -15.60
CA THR A 124 -11.28 -5.41 -16.57
C THR A 124 -11.65 -6.76 -17.19
N ALA A 125 -12.06 -7.73 -16.38
CA ALA A 125 -12.46 -9.05 -16.87
C ALA A 125 -13.65 -8.95 -17.82
N GLU A 126 -14.65 -8.12 -17.51
CA GLU A 126 -15.83 -7.90 -18.33
C GLU A 126 -15.49 -7.22 -19.66
N ILE A 127 -14.62 -6.18 -19.65
CA ILE A 127 -14.16 -5.53 -20.89
C ILE A 127 -13.41 -6.53 -21.75
N LEU A 128 -12.46 -7.30 -21.19
CA LEU A 128 -11.70 -8.30 -21.93
C LEU A 128 -12.60 -9.40 -22.52
N ALA A 129 -13.63 -9.84 -21.78
CA ALA A 129 -14.57 -10.85 -22.26
C ALA A 129 -15.42 -10.37 -23.45
N ARG A 130 -15.76 -9.06 -23.49
CA ARG A 130 -16.55 -8.45 -24.56
C ARG A 130 -15.71 -8.01 -25.77
N THR A 131 -14.40 -7.96 -25.63
CA THR A 131 -13.48 -7.41 -26.64
C THR A 131 -12.42 -8.43 -27.08
N ASP A 132 -12.73 -9.72 -26.96
CA ASP A 132 -11.85 -10.83 -27.35
C ASP A 132 -10.41 -10.70 -26.78
N GLY A 133 -10.31 -10.20 -25.56
CA GLY A 133 -9.03 -10.05 -24.86
C GLY A 133 -8.24 -8.79 -25.22
N ASN A 134 -8.88 -7.76 -25.80
CA ASN A 134 -8.21 -6.51 -26.16
C ASN A 134 -7.78 -5.71 -24.91
N TRP A 135 -6.61 -6.05 -24.37
CA TRP A 135 -6.05 -5.39 -23.20
C TRP A 135 -5.66 -3.92 -23.46
N ARG A 136 -5.35 -3.55 -24.71
CA ARG A 136 -5.01 -2.15 -25.06
C ARG A 136 -6.18 -1.22 -24.84
N LEU A 137 -7.38 -1.65 -25.18
CA LEU A 137 -8.61 -0.89 -24.92
C LEU A 137 -8.83 -0.65 -23.43
N VAL A 138 -8.55 -1.65 -22.58
CA VAL A 138 -8.67 -1.51 -21.11
C VAL A 138 -7.81 -0.35 -20.62
N PHE A 139 -6.55 -0.28 -21.02
CA PHE A 139 -5.64 0.79 -20.64
C PHE A 139 -6.10 2.16 -21.18
N GLY A 140 -6.64 2.22 -22.38
CA GLY A 140 -7.21 3.44 -22.96
C GLY A 140 -8.39 3.97 -22.15
N VAL A 141 -9.33 3.11 -21.77
CA VAL A 141 -10.51 3.48 -20.97
C VAL A 141 -10.10 4.03 -19.59
N TYR A 142 -9.18 3.34 -18.89
CA TYR A 142 -8.72 3.77 -17.57
C TYR A 142 -7.90 5.06 -17.63
N SER A 143 -7.10 5.24 -18.68
CA SER A 143 -6.37 6.48 -18.90
C SER A 143 -7.31 7.68 -19.02
N LEU A 144 -8.35 7.55 -19.86
CA LEU A 144 -9.33 8.63 -20.04
C LEU A 144 -10.08 8.95 -18.74
N ALA A 145 -10.51 7.94 -17.99
CA ALA A 145 -11.15 8.14 -16.70
C ALA A 145 -10.25 8.90 -15.71
N GLY A 146 -8.95 8.56 -15.67
CA GLY A 146 -7.99 9.26 -14.82
C GLY A 146 -7.76 10.71 -15.25
N LEU A 147 -7.66 11.01 -16.55
CA LEU A 147 -7.51 12.38 -17.04
C LEU A 147 -8.73 13.23 -16.69
N VAL A 148 -9.94 12.70 -16.86
CA VAL A 148 -11.19 13.39 -16.45
C VAL A 148 -11.17 13.69 -14.95
N TRP A 149 -10.81 12.69 -14.13
CA TRP A 149 -10.69 12.89 -12.69
C TRP A 149 -9.65 13.95 -12.33
N GLY A 150 -8.47 13.93 -12.97
CA GLY A 150 -7.43 14.94 -12.75
C GLY A 150 -7.89 16.36 -13.07
N ALA A 151 -8.66 16.53 -14.15
CA ALA A 151 -9.26 17.80 -14.52
C ALA A 151 -10.30 18.28 -13.48
N VAL A 152 -11.18 17.39 -13.02
CA VAL A 152 -12.17 17.66 -11.97
C VAL A 152 -11.48 18.05 -10.66
N TRP A 153 -10.44 17.28 -10.25
CA TRP A 153 -9.66 17.60 -9.07
C TRP A 153 -9.02 18.99 -9.15
N TYR A 154 -8.33 19.30 -10.23
CA TYR A 154 -7.67 20.59 -10.41
C TYR A 154 -8.64 21.76 -10.39
N TRP A 155 -9.79 21.60 -11.00
CA TRP A 155 -10.83 22.63 -11.03
C TRP A 155 -11.47 22.84 -9.66
N TRP A 156 -11.78 21.75 -8.93
CA TRP A 156 -12.51 21.80 -7.65
C TRP A 156 -11.62 22.12 -6.46
N PHE A 157 -10.50 21.40 -6.29
CA PHE A 157 -9.68 21.46 -5.09
C PHE A 157 -8.86 22.75 -4.99
N ARG A 158 -8.65 23.25 -3.76
CA ARG A 158 -7.78 24.37 -3.41
C ARG A 158 -6.78 23.95 -2.34
N ASP A 159 -5.60 24.57 -2.34
CA ASP A 159 -4.56 24.23 -1.37
C ASP A 159 -4.93 24.65 0.05
N GLU A 160 -5.62 25.80 0.20
CA GLU A 160 -6.07 26.29 1.50
C GLU A 160 -7.61 26.31 1.55
N PRO A 161 -8.21 25.87 2.70
CA PRO A 161 -9.66 25.91 2.89
C PRO A 161 -10.26 27.32 2.69
N SER A 162 -9.54 28.37 3.11
CA SER A 162 -9.93 29.77 2.97
C SER A 162 -10.10 30.23 1.51
N GLN A 163 -9.42 29.56 0.57
CA GLN A 163 -9.52 29.88 -0.87
C GLN A 163 -10.72 29.21 -1.54
N HIS A 164 -11.44 28.34 -0.83
CA HIS A 164 -12.53 27.59 -1.40
C HIS A 164 -13.87 28.26 -1.10
N GLY A 165 -14.55 28.79 -2.13
CA GLY A 165 -15.76 29.60 -1.98
C GLY A 165 -16.98 28.92 -1.34
N LYS A 166 -16.92 27.63 -1.00
CA LYS A 166 -17.98 26.90 -0.30
C LYS A 166 -17.67 26.65 1.17
N VAL A 167 -16.47 26.99 1.64
CA VAL A 167 -16.07 26.82 3.05
C VAL A 167 -16.52 28.06 3.82
N ASN A 168 -17.24 27.84 4.94
CA ASN A 168 -17.73 28.89 5.80
C ASN A 168 -16.79 29.13 7.01
N GLU A 169 -17.00 30.24 7.73
CA GLU A 169 -16.18 30.57 8.89
C GLU A 169 -16.23 29.53 10.03
N GLY A 170 -17.38 28.84 10.19
CA GLY A 170 -17.52 27.77 11.18
C GLY A 170 -16.63 26.59 10.85
N GLU A 171 -16.56 26.20 9.58
CA GLU A 171 -15.66 25.14 9.10
C GLU A 171 -14.19 25.55 9.25
N LEU A 172 -13.84 26.79 8.91
CA LEU A 172 -12.47 27.30 9.11
C LEU A 172 -12.04 27.24 10.58
N ARG A 173 -12.93 27.59 11.52
CA ARG A 173 -12.66 27.47 12.97
C ARG A 173 -12.51 26.00 13.41
N LEU A 174 -13.31 25.09 12.84
CA LEU A 174 -13.25 23.66 13.14
C LEU A 174 -11.95 23.02 12.65
N ILE A 175 -11.48 23.38 11.43
CA ILE A 175 -10.23 22.90 10.85
C ILE A 175 -9.03 23.37 11.69
N GLY A 176 -9.13 24.62 12.20
CA GLY A 176 -8.06 25.24 13.00
C GLY A 176 -6.90 25.76 12.12
N THR A 177 -5.98 26.46 12.77
CA THR A 177 -4.77 26.97 12.11
C THR A 177 -3.60 26.03 12.35
N GLY A 178 -3.16 25.33 11.32
CA GLY A 178 -1.77 24.91 11.26
C GLY A 178 -1.44 23.47 11.57
N GLU A 179 -0.49 22.98 10.79
CA GLU A 179 0.34 21.83 11.12
C GLU A 179 1.21 22.18 12.33
N PRO A 180 1.47 21.21 13.23
CA PRO A 180 2.61 21.36 14.12
C PRO A 180 3.86 21.46 13.23
N GLU A 181 4.56 22.58 13.30
CA GLU A 181 5.87 22.70 12.66
C GLU A 181 6.75 21.53 13.12
N MET A 182 7.45 20.91 12.17
CA MET A 182 8.50 19.94 12.49
C MET A 182 9.56 20.68 13.30
N GLN A 183 9.58 20.46 14.61
CA GLN A 183 10.60 21.06 15.47
C GLN A 183 11.87 20.22 15.43
N GLY A 184 12.93 20.79 14.90
CA GLY A 184 14.28 20.22 14.94
C GLY A 184 14.67 19.34 13.73
N ALA A 185 15.94 18.93 13.73
CA ALA A 185 16.49 18.03 12.73
C ALA A 185 15.99 16.60 12.93
N VAL A 186 15.73 15.88 11.84
CA VAL A 186 15.30 14.48 11.91
C VAL A 186 16.41 13.61 12.52
N PRO A 187 16.18 12.87 13.60
CA PRO A 187 17.17 12.02 14.24
C PRO A 187 17.34 10.70 13.48
N TRP A 188 17.90 10.76 12.29
CA TRP A 188 18.05 9.60 11.39
C TRP A 188 18.71 8.40 12.06
N ARG A 189 19.74 8.64 12.89
CA ARG A 189 20.40 7.56 13.62
C ARG A 189 19.40 6.83 14.53
N SER A 190 18.63 7.56 15.32
CA SER A 190 17.62 6.98 16.23
C SER A 190 16.52 6.25 15.45
N VAL A 191 16.11 6.75 14.27
CA VAL A 191 15.13 6.08 13.41
C VAL A 191 15.64 4.71 12.96
N PHE A 192 16.89 4.61 12.48
CA PHE A 192 17.43 3.36 11.94
C PHE A 192 18.02 2.41 12.99
N THR A 193 18.23 2.87 14.24
CA THR A 193 18.73 2.02 15.33
C THR A 193 17.63 1.62 16.32
N ASN A 194 16.46 2.27 16.30
CA ASN A 194 15.34 1.90 17.16
C ASN A 194 14.82 0.51 16.81
N ARG A 195 14.79 -0.39 17.80
CA ARG A 195 14.38 -1.80 17.63
C ARG A 195 12.95 -1.92 17.12
N ALA A 196 12.02 -1.12 17.66
CA ALA A 196 10.62 -1.18 17.27
C ALA A 196 10.46 -0.75 15.81
N MET A 197 11.24 0.27 15.35
CA MET A 197 11.24 0.72 13.96
C MET A 197 11.76 -0.34 13.00
N ILE A 198 12.89 -1.00 13.31
CA ILE A 198 13.44 -2.08 12.49
C ILE A 198 12.42 -3.22 12.34
N LEU A 199 11.76 -3.61 13.43
CA LEU A 199 10.75 -4.66 13.43
C LEU A 199 9.48 -4.23 12.67
N LEU A 200 9.06 -2.96 12.76
CA LEU A 200 7.97 -2.42 11.96
C LEU A 200 8.28 -2.46 10.45
N CYS A 201 9.51 -2.10 10.06
CA CYS A 201 9.96 -2.21 8.68
C CYS A 201 9.92 -3.67 8.19
N GLY A 202 10.43 -4.62 8.99
CA GLY A 202 10.40 -6.05 8.66
C GLY A 202 8.96 -6.59 8.57
N MET A 203 8.13 -6.25 9.54
CA MET A 203 6.71 -6.62 9.55
C MET A 203 5.99 -6.12 8.31
N TYR A 204 6.17 -4.85 7.97
CA TYR A 204 5.47 -4.24 6.84
C TYR A 204 5.99 -4.73 5.49
N PHE A 205 7.32 -5.01 5.39
CA PHE A 205 7.89 -5.71 4.24
C PHE A 205 7.16 -7.03 3.97
N GLY A 206 6.99 -7.88 4.98
CA GLY A 206 6.37 -9.19 4.80
C GLY A 206 4.87 -9.10 4.48
N VAL A 207 4.14 -8.18 5.11
CA VAL A 207 2.71 -7.96 4.81
C VAL A 207 2.53 -7.48 3.37
N ILE A 208 3.29 -6.48 2.94
CA ILE A 208 3.18 -5.93 1.58
C ILE A 208 3.73 -6.90 0.53
N TYR A 209 4.73 -7.72 0.87
CA TYR A 209 5.15 -8.85 0.02
C TYR A 209 3.95 -9.73 -0.37
N GLY A 210 3.18 -10.22 0.61
CA GLY A 210 1.99 -11.02 0.33
C GLY A 210 0.87 -10.25 -0.37
N TRP A 211 0.67 -8.98 -0.04
CA TRP A 211 -0.31 -8.11 -0.70
C TRP A 211 -0.10 -8.04 -2.21
N TYR A 212 1.16 -7.89 -2.67
CA TYR A 212 1.46 -7.80 -4.10
C TYR A 212 1.23 -9.10 -4.87
N PHE A 213 1.18 -10.27 -4.22
CA PHE A 213 0.70 -11.49 -4.87
C PHE A 213 -0.74 -11.32 -5.39
N PHE A 214 -1.63 -10.81 -4.56
CA PHE A 214 -3.05 -10.63 -4.91
C PHE A 214 -3.24 -9.57 -6.00
N LEU A 215 -2.41 -8.53 -6.02
CA LEU A 215 -2.48 -7.48 -7.03
C LEU A 215 -1.92 -7.91 -8.39
N THR A 216 -0.86 -8.70 -8.40
CA THR A 216 -0.09 -8.97 -9.63
C THR A 216 -0.35 -10.35 -10.21
N TRP A 217 -0.25 -11.40 -9.40
CA TRP A 217 -0.23 -12.78 -9.87
C TRP A 217 -1.54 -13.55 -9.67
N MET A 218 -2.40 -13.14 -8.74
CA MET A 218 -3.68 -13.80 -8.47
C MET A 218 -4.53 -14.02 -9.74
N PRO A 219 -4.69 -13.05 -10.67
CA PRO A 219 -5.46 -13.29 -11.89
C PRO A 219 -4.90 -14.40 -12.75
N LYS A 220 -3.55 -14.46 -12.89
CA LYS A 220 -2.90 -15.54 -13.67
C LYS A 220 -3.06 -16.89 -12.98
N TYR A 221 -2.88 -16.95 -11.68
CA TYR A 221 -3.10 -18.16 -10.89
C TYR A 221 -4.50 -18.72 -11.08
N LEU A 222 -5.54 -17.89 -11.00
CA LEU A 222 -6.93 -18.32 -11.20
C LEU A 222 -7.18 -18.83 -12.63
N LEU A 223 -6.73 -18.09 -13.64
CA LEU A 223 -6.98 -18.44 -15.03
C LEU A 223 -6.19 -19.66 -15.50
N LYS A 224 -4.90 -19.74 -15.15
CA LYS A 224 -3.98 -20.73 -15.73
C LYS A 224 -3.84 -21.99 -14.90
N THR A 225 -3.93 -21.86 -13.57
CA THR A 225 -3.69 -22.98 -12.65
C THR A 225 -4.99 -23.58 -12.13
N ARG A 226 -5.95 -22.71 -11.79
CA ARG A 226 -7.23 -23.14 -11.23
C ARG A 226 -8.35 -23.29 -12.25
N GLY A 227 -8.09 -22.97 -13.52
CA GLY A 227 -9.01 -23.24 -14.64
C GLY A 227 -10.28 -22.40 -14.63
N PHE A 228 -10.30 -21.26 -13.92
CA PHE A 228 -11.45 -20.35 -13.98
C PHE A 228 -11.61 -19.73 -15.36
N ASP A 229 -12.85 -19.57 -15.81
CA ASP A 229 -13.16 -18.68 -16.92
C ASP A 229 -12.90 -17.22 -16.55
N LEU A 230 -12.81 -16.33 -17.53
CA LEU A 230 -12.41 -14.94 -17.34
C LEU A 230 -13.35 -14.17 -16.40
N LYS A 231 -14.67 -14.40 -16.51
CA LYS A 231 -15.66 -13.73 -15.68
C LYS A 231 -15.58 -14.18 -14.22
N SER A 232 -15.49 -15.49 -13.98
CA SER A 232 -15.32 -16.06 -12.66
C SER A 232 -13.98 -15.64 -12.03
N ALA A 233 -12.89 -15.64 -12.80
CA ALA A 233 -11.59 -15.17 -12.34
C ALA A 233 -11.64 -13.68 -11.91
N GLY A 234 -12.40 -12.83 -12.62
CA GLY A 234 -12.64 -11.45 -12.24
C GLY A 234 -13.32 -11.31 -10.87
N TRP A 235 -14.33 -12.14 -10.61
CA TRP A 235 -15.01 -12.18 -9.32
C TRP A 235 -14.08 -12.65 -8.20
N PHE A 236 -13.39 -13.76 -8.39
CA PHE A 236 -12.50 -14.33 -7.38
C PHE A 236 -11.25 -13.48 -7.15
N ALA A 237 -10.74 -12.75 -8.15
CA ALA A 237 -9.64 -11.79 -7.97
C ALA A 237 -10.05 -10.50 -7.22
N MET A 238 -11.35 -10.18 -7.22
CA MET A 238 -11.90 -9.05 -6.45
C MET A 238 -11.97 -9.36 -4.95
N LEU A 239 -12.29 -10.61 -4.57
CA LEU A 239 -12.55 -11.01 -3.19
C LEU A 239 -11.39 -10.71 -2.21
N PRO A 240 -10.10 -11.02 -2.52
CA PRO A 240 -9.01 -10.67 -1.63
C PRO A 240 -8.96 -9.18 -1.29
N LEU A 241 -9.20 -8.31 -2.26
CA LEU A 241 -9.15 -6.86 -2.06
C LEU A 241 -10.30 -6.37 -1.17
N ILE A 242 -11.48 -6.96 -1.31
CA ILE A 242 -12.61 -6.70 -0.40
C ILE A 242 -12.29 -7.19 1.00
N CYS A 243 -11.79 -8.42 1.14
CA CYS A 243 -11.39 -8.97 2.43
C CYS A 243 -10.30 -8.12 3.10
N MET A 244 -9.32 -7.63 2.34
CA MET A 244 -8.31 -6.69 2.83
C MET A 244 -8.93 -5.39 3.33
N ALA A 245 -9.86 -4.79 2.60
CA ALA A 245 -10.54 -3.55 3.01
C ALA A 245 -11.28 -3.74 4.33
N VAL A 246 -12.04 -4.84 4.47
CA VAL A 246 -12.72 -5.21 5.71
C VAL A 246 -11.71 -5.50 6.83
N GLY A 247 -10.63 -6.20 6.50
CA GLY A 247 -9.58 -6.56 7.46
C GLY A 247 -8.86 -5.33 8.03
N VAL A 248 -8.48 -4.36 7.19
CA VAL A 248 -7.86 -3.10 7.66
C VAL A 248 -8.78 -2.34 8.59
N ALA A 249 -10.06 -2.17 8.21
CA ALA A 249 -11.03 -1.46 9.01
C ALA A 249 -11.31 -2.17 10.35
N GLY A 250 -11.55 -3.49 10.31
CA GLY A 250 -11.80 -4.31 11.48
C GLY A 250 -10.61 -4.35 12.44
N ALA A 251 -9.38 -4.46 11.90
CA ALA A 251 -8.16 -4.47 12.70
C ALA A 251 -7.90 -3.13 13.39
N GLY A 252 -8.16 -2.01 12.72
CA GLY A 252 -8.06 -0.68 13.32
C GLY A 252 -9.01 -0.53 14.50
N TRP A 253 -10.29 -0.84 14.29
CA TRP A 253 -11.31 -0.80 15.34
C TRP A 253 -10.99 -1.74 16.52
N ALA A 254 -10.59 -2.98 16.23
CA ALA A 254 -10.21 -3.96 17.26
C ALA A 254 -8.97 -3.51 18.05
N SER A 255 -7.95 -2.98 17.35
CA SER A 255 -6.73 -2.46 17.98
C SER A 255 -7.02 -1.32 18.95
N ASP A 256 -7.84 -0.34 18.55
CA ASP A 256 -8.20 0.78 19.40
C ASP A 256 -9.05 0.35 20.60
N GLY A 257 -9.92 -0.64 20.42
CA GLY A 257 -10.66 -1.28 21.52
C GLY A 257 -9.74 -2.01 22.51
N LEU A 258 -8.75 -2.72 22.01
CA LEU A 258 -7.76 -3.43 22.81
C LEU A 258 -6.82 -2.46 23.55
N VAL A 259 -6.41 -1.37 22.90
CA VAL A 259 -5.57 -0.34 23.55
C VAL A 259 -6.24 0.20 24.83
N ARG A 260 -7.56 0.40 24.81
CA ARG A 260 -8.32 0.83 26.00
C ARG A 260 -8.38 -0.22 27.12
N ARG A 261 -8.27 -1.52 26.78
CA ARG A 261 -8.39 -2.62 27.76
C ARG A 261 -7.05 -3.12 28.29
N VAL A 262 -6.06 -3.25 27.40
CA VAL A 262 -4.76 -3.91 27.71
C VAL A 262 -3.55 -3.01 27.48
N GLY A 263 -3.77 -1.72 27.23
CA GLY A 263 -2.72 -0.72 27.01
C GLY A 263 -2.16 -0.72 25.58
N ARG A 264 -1.35 0.30 25.24
CA ARG A 264 -0.84 0.55 23.88
C ARG A 264 0.01 -0.60 23.35
N LYS A 265 0.91 -1.12 24.17
CA LYS A 265 1.84 -2.20 23.77
C LYS A 265 1.10 -3.42 23.25
N TRP A 266 0.23 -4.02 24.04
CA TRP A 266 -0.49 -5.23 23.68
C TRP A 266 -1.67 -4.95 22.74
N GLY A 267 -2.34 -3.81 22.89
CA GLY A 267 -3.45 -3.41 22.03
C GLY A 267 -3.04 -3.26 20.54
N ARG A 268 -1.79 -2.84 20.29
CA ARG A 268 -1.24 -2.78 18.92
C ARG A 268 -0.72 -4.14 18.43
N ARG A 269 -0.19 -4.99 19.33
CA ARG A 269 0.40 -6.29 18.97
C ARG A 269 -0.62 -7.37 18.64
N ILE A 270 -1.67 -7.50 19.44
CA ILE A 270 -2.63 -8.63 19.38
C ILE A 270 -3.23 -8.82 17.99
N PRO A 271 -3.73 -7.80 17.26
CA PRO A 271 -4.28 -8.03 15.95
C PRO A 271 -3.30 -8.65 14.96
N GLY A 272 -2.05 -8.15 14.93
CA GLY A 272 -0.99 -8.71 14.07
C GLY A 272 -0.59 -10.13 14.47
N LEU A 273 -0.44 -10.39 15.78
CA LEU A 273 -0.09 -11.72 16.31
C LEU A 273 -1.17 -12.79 16.04
N VAL A 274 -2.42 -12.39 15.93
CA VAL A 274 -3.53 -13.30 15.62
C VAL A 274 -3.76 -13.42 14.12
N GLY A 275 -3.86 -12.27 13.43
CA GLY A 275 -4.24 -12.25 12.02
C GLY A 275 -3.19 -12.85 11.09
N LEU A 276 -1.91 -12.53 11.29
CA LEU A 276 -0.84 -12.97 10.38
C LEU A 276 -0.58 -14.50 10.40
N PRO A 277 -0.56 -15.19 11.55
CA PRO A 277 -0.48 -16.66 11.54
C PRO A 277 -1.71 -17.30 10.89
N ILE A 278 -2.92 -16.80 11.15
CA ILE A 278 -4.14 -17.27 10.48
C ILE A 278 -4.00 -17.10 8.97
N ALA A 279 -3.53 -15.92 8.51
CA ALA A 279 -3.30 -15.66 7.09
C ALA A 279 -2.30 -16.65 6.48
N ALA A 280 -1.20 -16.94 7.17
CA ALA A 280 -0.20 -17.90 6.72
C ALA A 280 -0.77 -19.32 6.57
N VAL A 281 -1.54 -19.77 7.56
CA VAL A 281 -2.21 -21.08 7.53
C VAL A 281 -3.21 -21.15 6.37
N LEU A 282 -4.02 -20.12 6.17
CA LEU A 282 -5.01 -20.07 5.08
C LEU A 282 -4.35 -20.10 3.70
N VAL A 283 -3.24 -19.36 3.51
CA VAL A 283 -2.46 -19.40 2.26
C VAL A 283 -1.84 -20.79 2.04
N TRP A 284 -1.29 -21.38 3.09
CA TRP A 284 -0.75 -22.73 3.02
C TRP A 284 -1.84 -23.77 2.69
N MET A 285 -3.00 -23.71 3.33
CA MET A 285 -4.14 -24.59 3.01
C MET A 285 -4.60 -24.39 1.56
N ALA A 286 -4.60 -23.18 1.06
CA ALA A 286 -5.00 -22.90 -0.31
C ALA A 286 -4.07 -23.54 -1.35
N SER A 287 -2.75 -23.64 -1.07
CA SER A 287 -1.80 -24.31 -1.96
C SER A 287 -2.10 -25.82 -2.08
N SER A 288 -2.51 -26.45 -0.99
CA SER A 288 -2.79 -27.90 -0.91
C SER A 288 -4.23 -28.25 -1.33
N THR A 289 -5.14 -27.28 -1.47
CA THR A 289 -6.55 -27.52 -1.76
C THR A 289 -6.76 -27.76 -3.25
N LEU A 290 -7.38 -28.90 -3.62
CA LEU A 290 -7.67 -29.26 -5.02
C LEU A 290 -8.85 -28.46 -5.58
N ASP A 291 -9.89 -28.22 -4.78
CA ASP A 291 -11.05 -27.45 -5.22
C ASP A 291 -10.66 -25.97 -5.48
N ALA A 292 -10.87 -25.54 -6.72
CA ALA A 292 -10.47 -24.20 -7.17
C ALA A 292 -11.20 -23.07 -6.42
N ARG A 293 -12.49 -23.25 -6.09
CA ARG A 293 -13.28 -22.24 -5.40
C ARG A 293 -12.88 -22.16 -3.93
N ALA A 294 -12.71 -23.31 -3.28
CA ALA A 294 -12.24 -23.35 -1.89
C ALA A 294 -10.85 -22.69 -1.76
N ALA A 295 -9.90 -22.98 -2.67
CA ALA A 295 -8.60 -22.33 -2.69
C ALA A 295 -8.71 -20.80 -2.86
N ALA A 296 -9.57 -20.33 -3.73
CA ALA A 296 -9.79 -18.90 -3.94
C ALA A 296 -10.39 -18.20 -2.70
N PHE A 297 -11.33 -18.84 -2.01
CA PHE A 297 -11.90 -18.32 -0.74
C PHE A 297 -10.86 -18.33 0.39
N LEU A 298 -10.05 -19.39 0.51
CA LEU A 298 -8.97 -19.45 1.50
C LEU A 298 -7.95 -18.32 1.27
N LEU A 299 -7.55 -18.08 0.01
CA LEU A 299 -6.66 -16.96 -0.34
C LEU A 299 -7.28 -15.62 -0.02
N ALA A 300 -8.58 -15.42 -0.31
CA ALA A 300 -9.28 -14.17 -0.02
C ALA A 300 -9.37 -13.92 1.49
N ALA A 301 -9.72 -14.93 2.28
CA ALA A 301 -9.74 -14.86 3.74
C ALA A 301 -8.33 -14.59 4.29
N GLY A 302 -7.31 -15.31 3.78
CA GLY A 302 -5.92 -15.10 4.14
C GLY A 302 -5.44 -13.67 3.89
N ALA A 303 -5.82 -13.09 2.74
CA ALA A 303 -5.55 -11.68 2.43
C ALA A 303 -6.19 -10.73 3.45
N GLY A 304 -7.43 -10.98 3.85
CA GLY A 304 -8.12 -10.19 4.88
C GLY A 304 -7.41 -10.24 6.23
N PHE A 305 -7.08 -11.45 6.72
CA PHE A 305 -6.37 -11.61 7.99
C PHE A 305 -4.94 -11.04 7.95
N ALA A 306 -4.26 -11.08 6.81
CA ALA A 306 -2.92 -10.49 6.66
C ALA A 306 -2.91 -8.97 6.93
N THR A 307 -4.01 -8.28 6.67
CA THR A 307 -4.13 -6.83 6.91
C THR A 307 -4.33 -6.46 8.39
N PHE A 308 -4.50 -7.44 9.28
CA PHE A 308 -4.63 -7.16 10.73
C PHE A 308 -3.39 -6.53 11.35
N GLY A 309 -2.22 -6.68 10.72
CA GLY A 309 -1.01 -5.96 11.11
C GLY A 309 -0.90 -4.53 10.55
N VAL A 310 -1.71 -4.16 9.54
CA VAL A 310 -1.52 -2.89 8.80
C VAL A 310 -1.93 -1.68 9.65
N ALA A 311 -3.21 -1.57 10.03
CA ALA A 311 -3.72 -0.42 10.78
C ALA A 311 -3.01 -0.23 12.14
N PRO A 312 -2.78 -1.29 12.95
CA PRO A 312 -1.97 -1.17 14.16
C PRO A 312 -0.52 -0.76 13.89
N GLY A 313 0.09 -1.19 12.77
CA GLY A 313 1.45 -0.81 12.38
C GLY A 313 1.58 0.68 12.09
N TRP A 314 0.65 1.25 11.33
CA TRP A 314 0.60 2.69 11.08
C TRP A 314 0.38 3.47 12.37
N ALA A 315 -0.52 3.01 13.26
CA ALA A 315 -0.74 3.65 14.55
C ALA A 315 0.52 3.59 15.44
N ALA A 316 1.22 2.45 15.46
CA ALA A 316 2.49 2.32 16.20
C ALA A 316 3.56 3.28 15.66
N CYS A 317 3.67 3.46 14.33
CA CYS A 317 4.57 4.45 13.74
C CYS A 317 4.28 5.88 14.23
N LEU A 318 3.00 6.27 14.30
CA LEU A 318 2.62 7.59 14.81
C LEU A 318 2.96 7.76 16.30
N GLU A 319 2.74 6.70 17.09
CA GLU A 319 3.01 6.71 18.55
C GLU A 319 4.52 6.74 18.84
N ILE A 320 5.34 5.99 18.09
CA ILE A 320 6.80 5.94 18.21
C ILE A 320 7.45 7.20 17.65
N GLY A 321 6.94 7.70 16.52
CA GLY A 321 7.53 8.84 15.79
C GLY A 321 7.27 10.19 16.44
N GLY A 322 6.15 10.38 17.16
CA GLY A 322 5.80 11.66 17.76
C GLY A 322 5.89 12.82 16.77
N ALA A 323 6.76 13.79 17.03
CA ALA A 323 7.01 14.93 16.13
C ALA A 323 7.60 14.53 14.76
N HIS A 324 8.26 13.37 14.70
CA HIS A 324 8.86 12.83 13.47
C HIS A 324 8.03 11.70 12.82
N ALA A 325 6.73 11.61 13.14
CA ALA A 325 5.84 10.56 12.66
C ALA A 325 5.83 10.40 11.13
N GLY A 326 5.96 11.50 10.38
CA GLY A 326 6.04 11.47 8.91
C GLY A 326 7.26 10.69 8.40
N VAL A 327 8.42 10.89 9.02
CA VAL A 327 9.66 10.16 8.65
C VAL A 327 9.55 8.69 9.01
N VAL A 328 9.02 8.39 10.19
CA VAL A 328 8.85 7.01 10.69
C VAL A 328 7.88 6.23 9.81
N THR A 329 6.73 6.81 9.48
CA THR A 329 5.75 6.18 8.57
C THR A 329 6.29 6.03 7.16
N GLY A 330 6.98 7.05 6.63
CA GLY A 330 7.62 6.98 5.31
C GLY A 330 8.68 5.90 5.24
N THR A 331 9.52 5.78 6.27
CA THR A 331 10.54 4.71 6.35
C THR A 331 9.89 3.33 6.34
N MET A 332 8.86 3.09 7.17
CA MET A 332 8.12 1.82 7.16
C MET A 332 7.52 1.55 5.78
N ASN A 333 6.91 2.56 5.15
CA ASN A 333 6.29 2.40 3.83
C ASN A 333 7.31 2.07 2.73
N THR A 334 8.50 2.68 2.75
CA THR A 334 9.60 2.35 1.84
C THR A 334 9.99 0.87 1.93
N PHE A 335 10.16 0.34 3.16
CA PHE A 335 10.44 -1.08 3.34
C PHE A 335 9.29 -1.97 2.87
N GLY A 336 8.03 -1.57 3.08
CA GLY A 336 6.87 -2.25 2.50
C GLY A 336 6.95 -2.31 0.97
N ASN A 337 7.25 -1.21 0.30
CA ASN A 337 7.40 -1.15 -1.15
C ASN A 337 8.56 -2.04 -1.66
N LEU A 338 9.64 -2.21 -0.89
CA LEU A 338 10.68 -3.19 -1.19
C LEU A 338 10.13 -4.63 -1.14
N GLY A 339 9.26 -4.96 -0.18
CA GLY A 339 8.53 -6.23 -0.15
C GLY A 339 7.65 -6.42 -1.38
N GLY A 340 6.91 -5.36 -1.76
CA GLY A 340 6.12 -5.31 -2.99
C GLY A 340 6.95 -5.44 -4.27
N THR A 341 8.22 -5.02 -4.25
CA THR A 341 9.18 -5.23 -5.34
C THR A 341 9.67 -6.66 -5.40
N ALA A 342 9.98 -7.25 -4.24
CA ALA A 342 10.54 -8.60 -4.16
C ALA A 342 9.54 -9.68 -4.61
N MET A 343 8.27 -9.57 -4.21
CA MET A 343 7.27 -10.61 -4.46
C MET A 343 7.06 -10.92 -5.94
N PRO A 344 6.77 -9.96 -6.84
CA PRO A 344 6.54 -10.28 -8.24
C PRO A 344 7.76 -10.89 -8.91
N LEU A 345 8.96 -10.42 -8.55
CA LEU A 345 10.21 -10.97 -9.06
C LEU A 345 10.43 -12.41 -8.60
N VAL A 346 10.29 -12.68 -7.30
CA VAL A 346 10.43 -14.02 -6.72
C VAL A 346 9.43 -14.99 -7.36
N ALA A 347 8.15 -14.60 -7.45
CA ALA A 347 7.14 -15.45 -8.08
C ALA A 347 7.46 -15.74 -9.55
N GLY A 348 7.88 -14.72 -10.32
CA GLY A 348 8.26 -14.89 -11.72
C GLY A 348 9.45 -15.83 -11.91
N LEU A 349 10.45 -15.77 -11.03
CA LEU A 349 11.60 -16.69 -11.03
C LEU A 349 11.21 -18.10 -10.61
N CYS A 350 10.39 -18.24 -9.56
CA CYS A 350 9.88 -19.55 -9.11
C CYS A 350 9.11 -20.26 -10.21
N LEU A 351 8.23 -19.53 -10.91
CA LEU A 351 7.49 -20.10 -12.05
C LEU A 351 8.40 -20.50 -13.20
N LYS A 352 9.46 -19.73 -13.47
CA LYS A 352 10.46 -20.07 -14.48
C LYS A 352 11.22 -21.36 -14.16
N TRP A 353 11.61 -21.55 -12.88
CA TRP A 353 12.47 -22.66 -12.48
C TRP A 353 11.71 -23.94 -12.13
N TRP A 354 10.58 -23.81 -11.42
CA TRP A 354 9.83 -24.95 -10.91
C TRP A 354 8.47 -25.16 -11.58
N ASN A 355 8.01 -24.20 -12.37
CA ASN A 355 6.67 -24.24 -13.01
C ASN A 355 5.54 -24.59 -12.02
N SER A 356 5.68 -24.19 -10.77
CA SER A 356 4.73 -24.44 -9.67
C SER A 356 4.39 -23.14 -8.93
N TRP A 357 3.14 -23.05 -8.50
CA TRP A 357 2.65 -21.96 -7.65
C TRP A 357 2.84 -22.24 -6.16
N ASP A 358 3.21 -23.47 -5.78
CA ASP A 358 3.36 -23.83 -4.38
C ASP A 358 4.48 -23.01 -3.72
N VAL A 359 5.62 -22.88 -4.42
CA VAL A 359 6.76 -22.10 -3.90
C VAL A 359 6.41 -20.63 -3.69
N PRO A 360 5.85 -19.89 -4.67
CA PRO A 360 5.39 -18.52 -4.43
C PRO A 360 4.40 -18.38 -3.26
N LEU A 361 3.42 -19.28 -3.14
CA LEU A 361 2.45 -19.24 -2.03
C LEU A 361 3.12 -19.55 -0.68
N MET A 362 4.07 -20.49 -0.64
CA MET A 362 4.85 -20.78 0.57
C MET A 362 5.70 -19.58 1.00
N THR A 363 6.29 -18.82 0.04
CA THR A 363 7.02 -17.60 0.41
C THR A 363 6.09 -16.55 1.01
N VAL A 364 4.85 -16.41 0.51
CA VAL A 364 3.84 -15.53 1.11
C VAL A 364 3.51 -15.97 2.54
N ALA A 365 3.24 -17.24 2.76
CA ALA A 365 2.97 -17.79 4.09
C ALA A 365 4.15 -17.57 5.04
N PHE A 366 5.38 -17.81 4.57
CA PHE A 366 6.60 -17.55 5.33
C PHE A 366 6.70 -16.08 5.77
N PHE A 367 6.51 -15.12 4.86
CA PHE A 367 6.61 -13.70 5.19
C PHE A 367 5.48 -13.23 6.12
N TYR A 368 4.30 -13.84 6.07
CA TYR A 368 3.24 -13.56 7.06
C TYR A 368 3.63 -14.06 8.45
N LEU A 369 4.22 -15.25 8.58
CA LEU A 369 4.76 -15.73 9.86
C LEU A 369 5.93 -14.87 10.35
N PHE A 370 6.85 -14.50 9.46
CA PHE A 370 7.93 -13.57 9.79
C PHE A 370 7.39 -12.24 10.33
N SER A 371 6.36 -11.68 9.68
CA SER A 371 5.69 -10.46 10.13
C SER A 371 5.03 -10.63 11.50
N ALA A 372 4.43 -11.80 11.78
CA ALA A 372 3.89 -12.13 13.10
C ALA A 372 4.99 -12.15 14.17
N VAL A 373 6.14 -12.76 13.87
CA VAL A 373 7.31 -12.77 14.79
C VAL A 373 7.81 -11.35 15.07
N CYS A 374 7.86 -10.48 14.06
CA CYS A 374 8.22 -9.07 14.27
C CYS A 374 7.29 -8.40 15.30
N TRP A 375 5.99 -8.69 15.28
CA TRP A 375 5.03 -8.14 16.25
C TRP A 375 5.33 -8.50 17.70
N LEU A 376 6.03 -9.59 18.00
CA LEU A 376 6.44 -9.92 19.37
C LEU A 376 7.40 -8.88 19.97
N GLY A 377 8.21 -8.25 19.14
CA GLY A 377 9.20 -7.27 19.57
C GLY A 377 8.80 -5.80 19.43
N ILE A 378 7.75 -5.47 18.63
CA ILE A 378 7.32 -4.09 18.44
C ILE A 378 6.73 -3.53 19.72
N ASP A 379 7.27 -2.42 20.21
CA ASP A 379 6.74 -1.69 21.36
C ASP A 379 6.33 -0.28 20.94
N ALA A 380 5.03 -0.02 20.88
CA ALA A 380 4.49 1.27 20.46
C ALA A 380 4.72 2.39 21.50
N THR A 381 5.25 2.06 22.68
CA THR A 381 5.59 3.05 23.72
C THR A 381 7.05 3.53 23.65
N ASP A 382 7.88 2.88 22.84
CA ASP A 382 9.31 3.17 22.65
C ASP A 382 9.50 4.33 21.66
N ARG A 383 9.47 5.56 22.17
CA ARG A 383 9.55 6.79 21.36
C ARG A 383 10.96 7.04 20.83
N ILE A 384 11.05 7.48 19.58
CA ILE A 384 12.30 7.95 18.96
C ILE A 384 12.66 9.32 19.57
N GLY A 385 13.90 9.44 20.10
CA GLY A 385 14.42 10.67 20.68
C GLY A 385 14.25 10.82 22.20
N SER A 386 13.50 9.94 22.86
CA SER A 386 13.29 10.05 24.33
C SER A 386 14.57 9.91 25.19
N GLY A 387 15.64 9.35 24.63
CA GLY A 387 16.92 9.20 25.32
C GLY A 387 17.86 10.43 25.23
N GLU A 388 17.64 11.32 24.26
CA GLU A 388 18.46 12.53 24.10
C GLU A 388 17.95 13.70 24.96
N ASP A 389 16.64 13.77 25.21
CA ASP A 389 16.03 14.81 26.03
C ASP A 389 16.36 14.65 27.53
N GLU A 390 16.51 13.43 28.05
CA GLU A 390 16.95 13.20 29.43
C GLU A 390 18.41 13.62 29.68
N VAL A 391 19.28 13.50 28.68
CA VAL A 391 20.69 13.91 28.79
C VAL A 391 20.85 15.43 28.76
N VAL A 392 19.98 16.14 28.05
CA VAL A 392 20.02 17.61 27.95
C VAL A 392 19.45 18.27 29.21
N VAL A 393 18.36 17.73 29.75
CA VAL A 393 17.77 18.24 31.01
C VAL A 393 18.69 17.95 32.20
N GLY A 394 19.31 16.78 32.30
CA GLY A 394 20.27 16.44 33.34
C GLY A 394 21.56 17.28 33.33
N ARG A 395 21.95 17.80 32.14
CA ARG A 395 23.11 18.72 32.05
C ARG A 395 22.76 20.17 32.41
N SER A 396 21.51 20.60 32.27
CA SER A 396 21.08 21.95 32.65
C SER A 396 20.82 22.09 34.16
N GLU A 397 20.47 21.01 34.86
CA GLU A 397 20.29 21.02 36.34
C GLU A 397 21.59 20.82 37.13
N GLY A 398 22.65 20.25 36.51
CA GLY A 398 23.96 20.12 37.14
C GLY A 398 24.88 21.35 37.01
N ALA A 399 24.41 22.42 36.35
CA ALA A 399 25.15 23.67 36.14
C ALA A 399 24.57 24.88 36.92
N ARG A 400 23.79 24.66 37.99
CA ARG A 400 23.33 25.70 38.90
C ARG A 400 23.86 25.47 40.30
#